data_68cca651d3ac6908ff8f972e1f7570ac
#
_entry.id   68cca651d3ac6908ff8f972e1f7570ac
#
_cell.length_a   1.000
_cell.length_b   1.000
_cell.length_c   1.000
_cell.angle_alpha   90.00
_cell.angle_beta   90.00
_cell.angle_gamma   90.00
#
_symmetry.space_group_name_H-M   'P 1'
#
loop_
_entity.id
_entity.type
_entity.pdbx_description
1 polymer ?
#
loop_
_entity_poly.entity_id
_entity_poly.type
_entity_poly.pdbx_seq_one_letter_code
_entity_poly.pdbx_strand_id
1 'polypeptide(L)'
;RLLSTPSVPKKERCALLDKAFEGAHPYLVSFLKLLCEEDLLGELPGCLRAYQDRYNVDHNILEVTAVSAIALTAPSREKLLAKLQKMTGKNIVLTETVDPAVLGGLRLDMDGTRLDGTVQRHLERLRTEIDGAVL
;
A
#
# COMPACT_ATOMS: atom_id res chain seq x y z
N ARG A 1 -15.34 11.49 13.99
CA ARG A 1 -15.45 11.91 15.43
C ARG A 1 -16.85 11.73 16.00
N LEU A 2 -17.94 12.05 15.26
CA LEU A 2 -19.33 11.88 15.75
C LEU A 2 -19.73 10.40 15.93
N LEU A 3 -19.22 9.51 15.08
CA LEU A 3 -19.55 8.07 15.09
C LEU A 3 -18.84 7.30 16.21
N SER A 4 -17.78 7.84 16.79
CA SER A 4 -17.03 7.24 17.91
C SER A 4 -17.43 7.80 19.27
N THR A 5 -18.46 8.64 19.34
CA THR A 5 -18.90 9.25 20.61
C THR A 5 -19.90 8.33 21.30
N PRO A 6 -19.64 7.88 22.55
CA PRO A 6 -20.50 6.93 23.26
C PRO A 6 -21.92 7.45 23.56
N SER A 7 -22.13 8.76 23.45
CA SER A 7 -23.38 9.42 23.76
C SER A 7 -24.49 9.29 22.71
N VAL A 8 -24.18 8.76 21.51
CA VAL A 8 -25.16 8.59 20.44
C VAL A 8 -25.64 7.12 20.40
N PRO A 9 -26.98 6.86 20.47
CA PRO A 9 -27.50 5.50 20.37
C PRO A 9 -27.06 4.77 19.10
N LYS A 10 -26.78 3.47 19.20
CA LYS A 10 -26.32 2.64 18.06
C LYS A 10 -27.25 2.74 16.84
N LYS A 11 -28.56 2.77 17.07
CA LYS A 11 -29.59 2.93 16.01
C LYS A 11 -29.42 4.23 15.22
N GLU A 12 -29.15 5.32 15.90
CA GLU A 12 -28.94 6.63 15.25
C GLU A 12 -27.63 6.68 14.48
N ARG A 13 -26.58 6.06 15.00
CA ARG A 13 -25.30 5.90 14.28
C ARG A 13 -25.48 5.11 12.98
N CYS A 14 -26.20 4.01 13.01
CA CYS A 14 -26.51 3.22 11.82
C CYS A 14 -27.34 4.00 10.79
N ALA A 15 -28.32 4.78 11.24
CA ALA A 15 -29.15 5.63 10.37
C ALA A 15 -28.33 6.76 9.73
N LEU A 16 -27.35 7.32 10.45
CA LEU A 16 -26.39 8.29 9.89
C LEU A 16 -25.50 7.67 8.85
N LEU A 17 -25.06 6.43 9.05
CA LEU A 17 -24.26 5.68 8.06
C LEU A 17 -25.06 5.44 6.77
N ASP A 18 -26.35 5.09 6.86
CA ASP A 18 -27.21 4.92 5.68
C ASP A 18 -27.31 6.22 4.87
N LYS A 19 -27.47 7.35 5.53
CA LYS A 19 -27.57 8.65 4.88
C LYS A 19 -26.22 9.13 4.32
N ALA A 20 -25.15 8.91 5.07
CA ALA A 20 -23.81 9.37 4.67
C ALA A 20 -23.23 8.59 3.48
N PHE A 21 -23.60 7.32 3.35
CA PHE A 21 -23.16 6.41 2.29
C PHE A 21 -24.28 6.04 1.32
N GLU A 22 -25.26 6.92 1.15
CA GLU A 22 -26.30 6.77 0.14
C GLU A 22 -25.67 6.71 -1.26
N GLY A 23 -25.88 5.59 -1.94
CA GLY A 23 -25.24 5.31 -3.23
C GLY A 23 -23.95 4.49 -3.16
N ALA A 24 -23.42 4.18 -1.97
CA ALA A 24 -22.31 3.26 -1.82
C ALA A 24 -22.74 1.79 -2.00
N HIS A 25 -21.76 0.91 -2.24
CA HIS A 25 -22.04 -0.52 -2.39
C HIS A 25 -22.71 -1.10 -1.13
N PRO A 26 -23.81 -1.88 -1.25
CA PRO A 26 -24.58 -2.37 -0.10
C PRO A 26 -23.76 -3.19 0.91
N TYR A 27 -22.76 -3.95 0.44
CA TYR A 27 -21.85 -4.69 1.34
C TYR A 27 -20.99 -3.78 2.20
N LEU A 28 -20.56 -2.64 1.68
CA LEU A 28 -19.79 -1.66 2.45
C LEU A 28 -20.66 -1.07 3.58
N VAL A 29 -21.88 -0.69 3.28
CA VAL A 29 -22.81 -0.14 4.27
C VAL A 29 -23.13 -1.17 5.35
N SER A 30 -23.37 -2.44 4.98
CA SER A 30 -23.61 -3.54 5.91
C SER A 30 -22.40 -3.79 6.81
N PHE A 31 -21.19 -3.74 6.27
CA PHE A 31 -19.95 -3.88 7.02
C PHE A 31 -19.76 -2.73 8.03
N LEU A 32 -20.00 -1.50 7.63
CA LEU A 32 -19.93 -0.33 8.52
C LEU A 32 -20.96 -0.40 9.64
N LYS A 33 -22.17 -0.88 9.36
CA LYS A 33 -23.20 -1.11 10.39
C LYS A 33 -22.77 -2.16 11.39
N LEU A 34 -22.21 -3.28 10.93
CA LEU A 34 -21.67 -4.33 11.80
C LEU A 34 -20.58 -3.79 12.73
N LEU A 35 -19.64 -3.01 12.20
CA LEU A 35 -18.60 -2.37 13.02
C LEU A 35 -19.20 -1.37 14.02
N CYS A 36 -20.31 -0.71 13.67
CA CYS A 36 -21.01 0.20 14.55
C CYS A 36 -21.74 -0.54 15.69
N GLU A 37 -22.36 -1.67 15.39
CA GLU A 37 -23.06 -2.52 16.36
C GLU A 37 -22.10 -3.14 17.38
N GLU A 38 -20.92 -3.54 16.93
CA GLU A 38 -19.85 -4.12 17.76
C GLU A 38 -18.96 -3.07 18.44
N ASP A 39 -19.24 -1.77 18.26
CA ASP A 39 -18.41 -0.66 18.74
C ASP A 39 -16.95 -0.68 18.25
N LEU A 40 -16.71 -1.30 17.08
CA LEU A 40 -15.40 -1.47 16.46
C LEU A 40 -15.08 -0.43 15.36
N LEU A 41 -15.83 0.68 15.29
CA LEU A 41 -15.58 1.75 14.31
C LEU A 41 -14.18 2.36 14.40
N GLY A 42 -13.54 2.29 15.57
CA GLY A 42 -12.16 2.70 15.76
C GLY A 42 -11.14 1.83 14.99
N GLU A 43 -11.50 0.57 14.73
CA GLU A 43 -10.66 -0.39 14.00
C GLU A 43 -10.81 -0.29 12.47
N LEU A 44 -11.68 0.59 11.99
CA LEU A 44 -11.92 0.78 10.56
C LEU A 44 -10.64 1.03 9.74
N PRO A 45 -9.66 1.84 10.20
CA PRO A 45 -8.39 2.01 9.49
C PRO A 45 -7.58 0.72 9.36
N GLY A 46 -7.61 -0.13 10.41
CA GLY A 46 -6.96 -1.45 10.40
C GLY A 46 -7.64 -2.41 9.42
N CYS A 47 -8.97 -2.44 9.44
CA CYS A 47 -9.77 -3.23 8.50
C CYS A 47 -9.53 -2.80 7.04
N LEU A 48 -9.43 -1.49 6.79
CA LEU A 48 -9.16 -0.96 5.46
C LEU A 48 -7.79 -1.40 4.94
N ARG A 49 -6.76 -1.35 5.79
CA ARG A 49 -5.42 -1.85 5.45
C ARG A 49 -5.44 -3.34 5.13
N ALA A 50 -6.03 -4.15 6.00
CA ALA A 50 -6.12 -5.59 5.78
C ALA A 50 -6.88 -5.94 4.48
N TYR A 51 -7.92 -5.18 4.16
CA TYR A 51 -8.63 -5.31 2.88
C TYR A 51 -7.73 -4.96 1.70
N GLN A 52 -6.98 -3.87 1.78
CA GLN A 52 -6.07 -3.42 0.73
C GLN A 52 -4.94 -4.42 0.49
N ASP A 53 -4.35 -4.93 1.57
CA ASP A 53 -3.33 -5.98 1.49
C ASP A 53 -3.87 -7.24 0.79
N ARG A 54 -5.08 -7.65 1.15
CA ARG A 54 -5.74 -8.79 0.52
C ARG A 54 -6.06 -8.54 -0.95
N TYR A 55 -6.60 -7.38 -1.26
CA TYR A 55 -6.89 -6.95 -2.63
C TYR A 55 -5.61 -6.95 -3.48
N ASN A 56 -4.51 -6.44 -2.96
CA ASN A 56 -3.23 -6.40 -3.65
C ASN A 56 -2.71 -7.82 -3.95
N VAL A 57 -2.85 -8.74 -3.01
CA VAL A 57 -2.47 -10.16 -3.21
C VAL A 57 -3.32 -10.80 -4.31
N ASP A 58 -4.64 -10.65 -4.25
CA ASP A 58 -5.58 -11.27 -5.19
C ASP A 58 -5.43 -10.73 -6.62
N HIS A 59 -4.99 -9.48 -6.77
CA HIS A 59 -4.76 -8.82 -8.07
C HIS A 59 -3.29 -8.80 -8.51
N ASN A 60 -2.40 -9.47 -7.79
CA ASN A 60 -0.96 -9.45 -8.05
C ASN A 60 -0.38 -8.02 -8.12
N ILE A 61 -0.84 -7.15 -7.23
CA ILE A 61 -0.35 -5.77 -7.11
C ILE A 61 0.73 -5.74 -6.03
N LEU A 62 1.84 -5.07 -6.30
CA LEU A 62 2.88 -4.80 -5.33
C LEU A 62 3.05 -3.28 -5.19
N GLU A 63 2.79 -2.78 -4.00
CA GLU A 63 3.05 -1.38 -3.67
C GLU A 63 4.52 -1.19 -3.33
N VAL A 64 5.16 -0.27 -4.04
CA VAL A 64 6.57 0.07 -3.83
C VAL A 64 6.67 1.57 -3.57
N THR A 65 7.23 1.93 -2.43
CA THR A 65 7.58 3.31 -2.12
C THR A 65 9.05 3.54 -2.40
N ALA A 66 9.33 4.41 -3.35
CA ALA A 66 10.69 4.85 -3.68
C ALA A 66 10.99 6.15 -2.92
N VAL A 67 11.94 6.09 -2.01
CA VAL A 67 12.42 7.25 -1.28
C VAL A 67 13.79 7.65 -1.82
N SER A 68 13.91 8.87 -2.30
CA SER A 68 15.14 9.41 -2.88
C SER A 68 15.42 10.83 -2.38
N ALA A 69 16.69 11.22 -2.39
CA ALA A 69 17.09 12.58 -1.99
C ALA A 69 16.64 13.66 -2.99
N ILE A 70 16.44 13.27 -4.25
CA ILE A 70 16.01 14.13 -5.36
C ILE A 70 14.86 13.44 -6.08
N ALA A 71 13.90 14.20 -6.58
CA ALA A 71 12.80 13.67 -7.38
C ALA A 71 13.32 12.86 -8.58
N LEU A 72 12.73 11.68 -8.79
CA LEU A 72 13.08 10.83 -9.93
C LEU A 72 12.64 11.47 -11.24
N THR A 73 13.51 11.42 -12.24
CA THR A 73 13.14 11.83 -13.60
C THR A 73 12.20 10.81 -14.24
N ALA A 74 11.35 11.26 -15.18
CA ALA A 74 10.41 10.37 -15.87
C ALA A 74 11.09 9.10 -16.46
N PRO A 75 12.23 9.19 -17.20
CA PRO A 75 12.91 8.02 -17.73
C PRO A 75 13.47 7.10 -16.62
N SER A 76 13.91 7.65 -15.49
CA SER A 76 14.39 6.86 -14.35
C SER A 76 13.26 6.09 -13.68
N ARG A 77 12.09 6.72 -13.55
CA ARG A 77 10.87 6.10 -13.03
C ARG A 77 10.44 4.91 -13.89
N GLU A 78 10.38 5.09 -15.21
CA GLU A 78 9.98 4.03 -16.14
C GLU A 78 10.95 2.85 -16.11
N LYS A 79 12.26 3.11 -16.07
CA LYS A 79 13.28 2.08 -15.94
C LYS A 79 13.15 1.30 -14.63
N LEU A 80 12.87 2.01 -13.53
CA LEU A 80 12.67 1.40 -12.22
C LEU A 80 11.42 0.51 -12.22
N LEU A 81 10.31 1.00 -12.75
CA LEU A 81 9.07 0.24 -12.89
C LEU A 81 9.28 -1.02 -13.73
N ALA A 82 9.86 -0.89 -14.91
CA ALA A 82 10.14 -2.02 -15.80
C ALA A 82 11.04 -3.07 -15.14
N LYS A 83 12.06 -2.63 -14.41
CA LYS A 83 12.96 -3.51 -13.68
C LYS A 83 12.24 -4.25 -12.55
N LEU A 84 11.44 -3.55 -11.76
CA LEU A 84 10.66 -4.14 -10.68
C LEU A 84 9.61 -5.14 -11.19
N GLN A 85 8.89 -4.79 -12.25
CA GLN A 85 7.93 -5.70 -12.89
C GLN A 85 8.60 -6.97 -13.41
N LYS A 86 9.77 -6.82 -14.04
CA LYS A 86 10.55 -7.97 -14.54
C LYS A 86 11.05 -8.88 -13.43
N MET A 87 11.42 -8.31 -12.29
CA MET A 87 11.93 -9.07 -11.14
C MET A 87 10.82 -9.76 -10.34
N THR A 88 9.69 -9.11 -10.17
CA THR A 88 8.60 -9.61 -9.31
C THR A 88 7.50 -10.33 -10.07
N GLY A 89 7.34 -10.05 -11.36
CA GLY A 89 6.22 -10.54 -12.17
C GLY A 89 4.86 -9.99 -11.76
N LYS A 90 4.83 -8.95 -10.91
CA LYS A 90 3.62 -8.33 -10.37
C LYS A 90 3.38 -6.95 -10.99
N ASN A 91 2.15 -6.48 -10.87
CA ASN A 91 1.81 -5.11 -11.21
C ASN A 91 2.34 -4.17 -10.12
N ILE A 92 3.21 -3.25 -10.50
CA ILE A 92 3.86 -2.35 -9.55
C ILE A 92 3.08 -1.03 -9.47
N VAL A 93 2.71 -0.65 -8.26
CA VAL A 93 2.22 0.69 -7.93
C VAL A 93 3.34 1.44 -7.23
N LEU A 94 3.97 2.37 -7.95
CA LEU A 94 5.11 3.14 -7.45
C LEU A 94 4.64 4.45 -6.83
N THR A 95 4.94 4.63 -5.55
CA THR A 95 4.78 5.90 -4.83
C THR A 95 6.15 6.51 -4.62
N GLU A 96 6.33 7.77 -4.96
CA GLU A 96 7.59 8.50 -4.79
C GLU A 96 7.51 9.40 -3.56
N THR A 97 8.55 9.35 -2.77
CA THR A 97 8.75 10.27 -1.64
C THR A 97 10.14 10.86 -1.73
N VAL A 98 10.23 12.17 -1.62
CA VAL A 98 11.52 12.87 -1.58
C VAL A 98 11.88 13.12 -0.12
N ASP A 99 12.99 12.56 0.32
CA ASP A 99 13.53 12.75 1.66
C ASP A 99 15.02 13.13 1.56
N PRO A 100 15.36 14.39 1.85
CA PRO A 100 16.75 14.84 1.80
C PRO A 100 17.68 14.13 2.80
N ALA A 101 17.13 13.46 3.81
CA ALA A 101 17.90 12.69 4.79
C ALA A 101 18.47 11.40 4.21
N VAL A 102 17.99 10.96 3.05
CA VAL A 102 18.54 9.81 2.33
C VAL A 102 19.83 10.24 1.62
N LEU A 103 20.96 9.94 2.25
CA LEU A 103 22.28 10.27 1.71
C LEU A 103 22.61 9.42 0.47
N GLY A 104 22.45 10.01 -0.72
CA GLY A 104 23.05 9.50 -1.96
C GLY A 104 22.54 8.16 -2.48
N GLY A 105 21.32 7.75 -2.11
CA GLY A 105 20.77 6.47 -2.53
C GLY A 105 19.27 6.52 -2.85
N LEU A 106 18.80 5.47 -3.47
CA LEU A 106 17.41 5.15 -3.64
C LEU A 106 17.06 4.07 -2.61
N ARG A 107 16.10 4.36 -1.74
CA ARG A 107 15.52 3.40 -0.82
C ARG A 107 14.19 2.92 -1.40
N LEU A 108 14.01 1.63 -1.46
CA LEU A 108 12.76 1.00 -1.88
C LEU A 108 12.13 0.31 -0.68
N ASP A 109 10.93 0.70 -0.33
CA ASP A 109 10.11 0.03 0.67
C ASP A 109 9.03 -0.79 -0.10
N MET A 110 9.11 -2.11 -0.01
CA MET A 110 8.19 -3.04 -0.67
C MET A 110 7.51 -3.90 0.38
N ASP A 111 6.19 -3.83 0.45
CA ASP A 111 5.35 -4.68 1.31
C ASP A 111 5.88 -4.79 2.76
N GLY A 112 6.26 -3.64 3.34
CA GLY A 112 6.84 -3.57 4.68
C GLY A 112 8.30 -4.01 4.78
N THR A 113 8.92 -4.43 3.69
CA THR A 113 10.35 -4.78 3.63
C THR A 113 11.16 -3.64 3.06
N ARG A 114 12.09 -3.13 3.85
CA ARG A 114 13.02 -2.09 3.43
C ARG A 114 14.17 -2.69 2.61
N LEU A 115 14.31 -2.23 1.39
CA LEU A 115 15.47 -2.51 0.57
C LEU A 115 16.36 -1.27 0.51
N ASP A 116 17.36 -1.22 1.36
CA ASP A 116 18.41 -0.21 1.29
C ASP A 116 19.34 -0.49 0.10
N GLY A 117 20.01 0.54 -0.40
CA GLY A 117 20.91 0.42 -1.56
C GLY A 117 21.99 -0.67 -1.48
N THR A 118 22.26 -1.20 -0.29
CA THR A 118 23.09 -2.40 -0.06
C THR A 118 22.44 -3.67 -0.59
N VAL A 119 21.11 -3.79 -0.50
CA VAL A 119 20.35 -4.93 -1.04
C VAL A 119 20.27 -4.82 -2.57
N GLN A 120 20.24 -3.61 -3.12
CA GLN A 120 20.32 -3.39 -4.56
C GLN A 120 21.63 -3.97 -5.15
N ARG A 121 22.76 -3.79 -4.46
CA ARG A 121 24.01 -4.43 -4.83
C ARG A 121 23.96 -5.95 -4.72
N HIS A 122 23.23 -6.47 -3.75
CA HIS A 122 23.06 -7.92 -3.60
C HIS A 122 22.17 -8.50 -4.71
N LEU A 123 21.09 -7.80 -5.08
CA LEU A 123 20.24 -8.18 -6.21
C LEU A 123 20.96 -8.06 -7.57
N GLU A 124 21.81 -7.06 -7.74
CA GLU A 124 22.66 -6.94 -8.92
C GLU A 124 23.71 -8.05 -8.99
N ARG A 125 24.28 -8.48 -7.85
CA ARG A 125 25.14 -9.65 -7.76
C ARG A 125 24.42 -10.93 -8.12
N LEU A 126 23.25 -11.18 -7.55
CA LEU A 126 22.42 -12.35 -7.88
C LEU A 126 22.06 -12.38 -9.37
N ARG A 127 21.76 -11.23 -9.96
CA ARG A 127 21.49 -11.13 -11.39
C ARG A 127 22.71 -11.48 -12.22
N THR A 128 23.89 -10.98 -11.84
CA THR A 128 25.16 -11.28 -12.53
C THR A 128 25.49 -12.76 -12.42
N GLU A 129 25.21 -13.40 -11.29
CA GLU A 129 25.40 -14.84 -11.08
C GLU A 129 24.42 -15.67 -11.92
N ILE A 130 23.13 -15.22 -12.03
CA ILE A 130 22.13 -15.89 -12.87
C ILE A 130 22.46 -15.71 -14.35
N ASP A 131 22.84 -14.53 -14.80
CA ASP A 131 23.23 -14.26 -16.17
C ASP A 131 24.55 -15.00 -16.53
N GLY A 132 25.43 -15.23 -15.57
CA GLY A 132 26.65 -16.04 -15.70
C GLY A 132 26.39 -17.55 -15.70
N ALA A 133 25.28 -18.01 -15.14
CA ALA A 133 24.90 -19.42 -15.10
C ALA A 133 24.12 -19.89 -16.35
N VAL A 134 23.68 -18.99 -17.19
CA VAL A 134 22.92 -19.26 -18.43
C VAL A 134 23.87 -19.33 -19.67
N LEU A 135 25.11 -19.11 -19.44
CA LEU A 135 26.17 -19.38 -20.43
C LEU A 135 26.79 -20.75 -20.16
#